data_064a063b6fc088b502a5b552d77f6627
#
_entry.id   064a063b6fc088b502a5b552d77f6627
#
_cell.length_a   1.000
_cell.length_b   1.000
_cell.length_c   1.000
_cell.angle_alpha   90.00
_cell.angle_beta   90.00
_cell.angle_gamma   90.00
#
_symmetry.space_group_name_H-M   'P 1'
#
loop_
_entity.id
_entity.type
_entity.pdbx_description
1 polymer ?
#
loop_
_entity_poly.entity_id
_entity_poly.type
_entity_poly.pdbx_seq_one_letter_code
_entity_poly.pdbx_strand_id
1 'polypeptide(L)'
;MRSFSLNLTYNIIGDWKDIPHGSLLIDYLGQMSYSNYIQCSYTHIPLLESSLKKNFSYQVYVSLPVDHSLMNNTCIFLDQQKIPFQYIFQVTSLEDCNEAVTLIEKYDIDKYQLRPLYTKDNISFLAKNTFLTEEDILSTKISMKDIFRKHIINKDNFGKLFILSNGDIYANILHKKLGNIKTDSIYQIVKKEIEIGESWLRIRNQKPCCDCLYQYICPSPSDLDLMIGQLNLCTVNNK
;
A
#
# COMPACT_ATOMS: atom_id res chain seq x y z
N MET A 1 -28.64 -7.20 17.44
CA MET A 1 -27.20 -7.08 17.26
C MET A 1 -26.92 -6.81 15.78
N ARG A 2 -26.40 -5.63 15.43
CA ARG A 2 -25.96 -5.40 14.05
C ARG A 2 -24.62 -6.12 13.90
N SER A 3 -24.54 -7.09 12.99
CA SER A 3 -23.30 -7.75 12.66
C SER A 3 -22.35 -6.72 12.06
N PHE A 4 -21.26 -6.40 12.74
CA PHE A 4 -20.17 -5.65 12.15
C PHE A 4 -19.45 -6.58 11.18
N SER A 5 -19.70 -6.41 9.89
CA SER A 5 -18.86 -7.04 8.88
C SER A 5 -17.57 -6.23 8.74
N LEU A 6 -16.44 -6.79 9.16
CA LEU A 6 -15.14 -6.24 8.86
C LEU A 6 -14.83 -6.49 7.39
N ASN A 7 -14.78 -5.43 6.59
CA ASN A 7 -14.34 -5.53 5.20
C ASN A 7 -12.82 -5.65 5.18
N LEU A 8 -12.33 -6.85 4.89
CA LEU A 8 -10.90 -7.11 4.73
C LEU A 8 -10.46 -6.79 3.31
N THR A 9 -9.23 -6.28 3.18
CA THR A 9 -8.54 -6.09 1.92
C THR A 9 -7.29 -6.95 1.91
N TYR A 10 -7.18 -7.87 0.97
CA TYR A 10 -6.02 -8.73 0.83
C TYR A 10 -5.07 -8.17 -0.23
N ASN A 11 -3.81 -8.00 0.17
CA ASN A 11 -2.73 -7.60 -0.71
C ASN A 11 -1.77 -8.78 -0.83
N ILE A 12 -1.68 -9.40 -1.99
CA ILE A 12 -0.79 -10.52 -2.22
C ILE A 12 0.48 -9.96 -2.86
N ILE A 13 1.62 -10.13 -2.20
CA ILE A 13 2.90 -9.59 -2.61
C ILE A 13 3.84 -10.73 -2.96
N GLY A 14 4.53 -10.65 -4.09
CA GLY A 14 5.66 -11.50 -4.36
C GLY A 14 5.86 -11.93 -5.81
N ASP A 15 6.90 -12.72 -5.99
CA ASP A 15 7.17 -13.43 -7.22
C ASP A 15 6.29 -14.70 -7.26
N TRP A 16 5.38 -14.74 -8.22
CA TRP A 16 4.40 -15.82 -8.36
C TRP A 16 5.03 -17.19 -8.68
N LYS A 17 6.28 -17.21 -9.16
CA LYS A 17 7.01 -18.45 -9.40
C LYS A 17 7.33 -19.20 -8.11
N ASP A 18 7.48 -18.45 -7.01
CA ASP A 18 7.91 -18.98 -5.72
C ASP A 18 6.74 -19.27 -4.76
N ILE A 19 5.46 -19.02 -5.17
CA ILE A 19 4.30 -19.34 -4.34
C ILE A 19 3.91 -20.81 -4.57
N PRO A 20 4.29 -21.75 -3.69
CA PRO A 20 3.75 -23.09 -3.72
C PRO A 20 2.22 -22.97 -3.54
N HIS A 21 1.45 -23.39 -4.54
CA HIS A 21 -0.01 -23.27 -4.55
C HIS A 21 -0.58 -21.85 -4.71
N GLY A 22 0.14 -20.94 -5.36
CA GLY A 22 -0.32 -19.57 -5.62
C GLY A 22 -1.67 -19.51 -6.34
N SER A 23 -1.90 -20.37 -7.32
CA SER A 23 -3.20 -20.48 -8.00
C SER A 23 -4.33 -20.88 -7.05
N LEU A 24 -4.11 -21.81 -6.13
CA LEU A 24 -5.10 -22.22 -5.13
C LEU A 24 -5.41 -21.08 -4.14
N LEU A 25 -4.41 -20.31 -3.74
CA LEU A 25 -4.60 -19.15 -2.87
C LEU A 25 -5.44 -18.08 -3.58
N ILE A 26 -5.15 -17.79 -4.84
CA ILE A 26 -5.91 -16.82 -5.64
C ILE A 26 -7.35 -17.31 -5.82
N ASP A 27 -7.56 -18.59 -6.11
CA ASP A 27 -8.89 -19.15 -6.25
C ASP A 27 -9.67 -19.09 -4.93
N TYR A 28 -9.03 -19.40 -3.82
CA TYR A 28 -9.63 -19.31 -2.48
C TYR A 28 -10.04 -17.86 -2.12
N LEU A 29 -9.12 -16.90 -2.28
CA LEU A 29 -9.39 -15.49 -2.00
C LEU A 29 -10.38 -14.88 -3.00
N GLY A 30 -10.37 -15.35 -4.24
CA GLY A 30 -11.30 -14.92 -5.28
C GLY A 30 -12.76 -15.33 -5.04
N GLN A 31 -13.00 -16.32 -4.19
CA GLN A 31 -14.34 -16.73 -3.76
C GLN A 31 -14.89 -15.85 -2.63
N MET A 32 -14.02 -15.08 -1.97
CA MET A 32 -14.42 -14.18 -0.89
C MET A 32 -14.92 -12.85 -1.47
N SER A 33 -15.99 -12.30 -0.92
CA SER A 33 -16.59 -11.01 -1.34
C SER A 33 -15.80 -9.80 -0.83
N TYR A 34 -14.46 -9.82 -0.96
CA TYR A 34 -13.57 -8.78 -0.46
C TYR A 34 -12.82 -8.10 -1.61
N SER A 35 -12.24 -6.94 -1.32
CA SER A 35 -11.33 -6.29 -2.26
C SER A 35 -9.98 -6.99 -2.24
N ASN A 36 -9.61 -7.60 -3.35
CA ASN A 36 -8.35 -8.33 -3.50
C ASN A 36 -7.41 -7.57 -4.42
N TYR A 37 -6.18 -7.35 -3.96
CA TYR A 37 -5.12 -6.73 -4.73
C TYR A 37 -3.96 -7.69 -4.90
N ILE A 38 -3.40 -7.71 -6.11
CA ILE A 38 -2.15 -8.38 -6.41
C ILE A 38 -1.11 -7.29 -6.63
N GLN A 39 -0.03 -7.35 -5.84
CA GLN A 39 1.10 -6.44 -5.95
C GLN A 39 2.29 -7.21 -6.53
N CYS A 40 2.75 -6.82 -7.69
CA CYS A 40 3.86 -7.48 -8.37
C CYS A 40 4.70 -6.48 -9.19
N SER A 41 5.95 -6.84 -9.45
CA SER A 41 6.79 -6.10 -10.39
C SER A 41 6.23 -6.20 -11.80
N TYR A 42 6.42 -5.13 -12.61
CA TYR A 42 6.09 -5.16 -14.04
C TYR A 42 6.81 -6.30 -14.78
N THR A 43 7.99 -6.68 -14.31
CA THR A 43 8.78 -7.80 -14.88
C THR A 43 8.12 -9.17 -14.71
N HIS A 44 7.23 -9.30 -13.72
CA HIS A 44 6.55 -10.56 -13.40
C HIS A 44 5.15 -10.68 -13.99
N ILE A 45 4.58 -9.59 -14.51
CA ILE A 45 3.23 -9.59 -15.09
C ILE A 45 3.05 -10.63 -16.18
N PRO A 46 3.96 -10.78 -17.17
CA PRO A 46 3.80 -11.81 -18.22
C PRO A 46 3.79 -13.25 -17.67
N LEU A 47 4.38 -13.47 -16.49
CA LEU A 47 4.40 -14.79 -15.84
C LEU A 47 3.08 -15.18 -15.19
N LEU A 48 2.19 -14.21 -14.99
CA LEU A 48 0.87 -14.39 -14.38
C LEU A 48 -0.21 -14.80 -15.37
N GLU A 49 0.07 -14.86 -16.67
CA GLU A 49 -0.93 -15.02 -17.75
C GLU A 49 -1.99 -16.09 -17.45
N SER A 50 -1.57 -17.28 -16.99
CA SER A 50 -2.48 -18.37 -16.66
C SER A 50 -3.26 -18.19 -15.34
N SER A 51 -2.84 -17.24 -14.50
CA SER A 51 -3.35 -17.05 -13.14
C SER A 51 -4.13 -15.75 -12.97
N LEU A 52 -4.26 -14.93 -14.03
CA LEU A 52 -4.98 -13.67 -13.95
C LEU A 52 -6.46 -13.87 -13.68
N LYS A 53 -7.00 -13.13 -12.73
CA LYS A 53 -8.42 -13.16 -12.35
C LYS A 53 -9.02 -11.75 -12.47
N LYS A 54 -10.18 -11.66 -13.10
CA LYS A 54 -10.90 -10.39 -13.33
C LYS A 54 -11.46 -9.75 -12.05
N ASN A 55 -11.61 -10.52 -10.98
CA ASN A 55 -12.10 -10.04 -9.68
C ASN A 55 -10.98 -9.53 -8.76
N PHE A 56 -9.74 -9.46 -9.25
CA PHE A 56 -8.61 -8.84 -8.56
C PHE A 56 -8.24 -7.51 -9.24
N SER A 57 -7.71 -6.58 -8.44
CA SER A 57 -7.05 -5.38 -8.93
C SER A 57 -5.55 -5.55 -8.85
N TYR A 58 -4.83 -5.14 -9.90
CA TYR A 58 -3.37 -5.34 -9.97
C TYR A 58 -2.65 -4.03 -9.73
N GLN A 59 -1.72 -4.03 -8.78
CA GLN A 59 -0.76 -2.94 -8.54
C GLN A 59 0.59 -3.35 -9.10
N VAL A 60 0.93 -2.74 -10.23
CA VAL A 60 2.13 -3.07 -11.01
C VAL A 60 3.26 -2.14 -10.59
N TYR A 61 4.19 -2.64 -9.81
CA TYR A 61 5.33 -1.87 -9.35
C TYR A 61 6.39 -1.72 -10.42
N VAL A 62 6.78 -0.48 -10.66
CA VAL A 62 7.82 -0.09 -11.61
C VAL A 62 8.97 0.53 -10.84
N SER A 63 10.09 -0.19 -10.78
CA SER A 63 11.36 0.33 -10.26
C SER A 63 12.19 0.90 -11.40
N LEU A 64 12.85 2.02 -11.17
CA LEU A 64 13.70 2.71 -12.13
C LEU A 64 15.18 2.31 -11.95
N PRO A 65 15.97 2.26 -13.04
CA PRO A 65 15.58 2.39 -14.43
C PRO A 65 14.80 1.18 -14.95
N VAL A 66 14.00 1.36 -16.01
CA VAL A 66 13.19 0.28 -16.60
C VAL A 66 13.90 -0.43 -17.74
N ASP A 67 13.62 -1.74 -17.89
CA ASP A 67 13.82 -2.43 -19.16
C ASP A 67 12.67 -2.07 -20.12
N HIS A 68 12.98 -1.29 -21.15
CA HIS A 68 11.98 -0.80 -22.09
C HIS A 68 11.27 -1.91 -22.89
N SER A 69 11.95 -3.02 -23.17
CA SER A 69 11.37 -4.15 -23.89
C SER A 69 10.32 -4.84 -23.02
N LEU A 70 10.70 -5.13 -21.77
CA LEU A 70 9.77 -5.73 -20.80
C LEU A 70 8.61 -4.80 -20.45
N MET A 71 8.86 -3.50 -20.31
CA MET A 71 7.82 -2.52 -20.02
C MET A 71 6.78 -2.45 -21.14
N ASN A 72 7.24 -2.37 -22.39
CA ASN A 72 6.36 -2.39 -23.56
C ASN A 72 5.51 -3.66 -23.63
N ASN A 73 6.12 -4.82 -23.44
CA ASN A 73 5.41 -6.10 -23.43
C ASN A 73 4.35 -6.16 -22.31
N THR A 74 4.68 -5.61 -21.13
CA THR A 74 3.76 -5.55 -20.00
C THR A 74 2.57 -4.64 -20.29
N CYS A 75 2.79 -3.47 -20.89
CA CYS A 75 1.72 -2.55 -21.28
C CYS A 75 0.75 -3.23 -22.28
N ILE A 76 1.31 -3.77 -23.38
CA ILE A 76 0.50 -4.48 -24.40
C ILE A 76 -0.30 -5.63 -23.77
N PHE A 77 0.35 -6.42 -22.91
CA PHE A 77 -0.30 -7.56 -22.26
C PHE A 77 -1.47 -7.12 -21.36
N LEU A 78 -1.26 -6.12 -20.49
CA LEU A 78 -2.30 -5.63 -19.57
C LEU A 78 -3.50 -5.04 -20.31
N ASP A 79 -3.28 -4.29 -21.38
CA ASP A 79 -4.34 -3.72 -22.21
C ASP A 79 -5.21 -4.81 -22.87
N GLN A 80 -4.58 -5.89 -23.31
CA GLN A 80 -5.30 -7.03 -23.92
C GLN A 80 -6.14 -7.79 -22.91
N GLN A 81 -5.73 -7.90 -21.64
CA GLN A 81 -6.41 -8.70 -20.62
C GLN A 81 -7.71 -8.06 -20.08
N LYS A 82 -7.92 -6.75 -20.27
CA LYS A 82 -9.08 -5.99 -19.74
C LYS A 82 -9.35 -6.24 -18.25
N ILE A 83 -8.28 -6.28 -17.46
CA ILE A 83 -8.32 -6.40 -15.99
C ILE A 83 -8.10 -5.02 -15.35
N PRO A 84 -8.61 -4.78 -14.13
CA PRO A 84 -8.33 -3.53 -13.43
C PRO A 84 -6.88 -3.53 -12.91
N PHE A 85 -6.07 -2.57 -13.36
CA PHE A 85 -4.69 -2.39 -12.93
C PHE A 85 -4.34 -0.93 -12.73
N GLN A 86 -3.25 -0.69 -11.97
CA GLN A 86 -2.64 0.62 -11.76
C GLN A 86 -1.12 0.45 -11.67
N TYR A 87 -0.38 1.29 -12.35
CA TYR A 87 1.07 1.36 -12.21
C TYR A 87 1.47 2.14 -10.95
N ILE A 88 2.48 1.63 -10.22
CA ILE A 88 3.06 2.27 -9.04
C ILE A 88 4.54 2.51 -9.33
N PHE A 89 4.89 3.71 -9.77
CA PHE A 89 6.28 4.10 -10.00
C PHE A 89 6.94 4.42 -8.66
N GLN A 90 7.99 3.66 -8.34
CA GLN A 90 8.79 3.86 -7.16
C GLN A 90 9.86 4.91 -7.45
N VAL A 91 9.85 6.02 -6.71
CA VAL A 91 10.74 7.15 -6.93
C VAL A 91 11.55 7.49 -5.67
N THR A 92 12.84 7.74 -5.85
CA THR A 92 13.78 8.07 -4.75
C THR A 92 14.36 9.46 -4.88
N SER A 93 14.20 10.09 -6.04
CA SER A 93 14.76 11.40 -6.40
C SER A 93 13.84 12.17 -7.35
N LEU A 94 14.20 13.41 -7.64
CA LEU A 94 13.51 14.23 -8.66
C LEU A 94 13.78 13.70 -10.08
N GLU A 95 14.96 13.16 -10.31
CA GLU A 95 15.33 12.50 -11.57
C GLU A 95 14.42 11.31 -11.84
N ASP A 96 14.19 10.46 -10.85
CA ASP A 96 13.23 9.34 -10.93
C ASP A 96 11.81 9.82 -11.26
N CYS A 97 11.39 10.94 -10.64
CA CYS A 97 10.07 11.52 -10.93
C CYS A 97 9.96 11.95 -12.40
N ASN A 98 10.99 12.60 -12.93
CA ASN A 98 11.03 13.04 -14.34
C ASN A 98 11.07 11.83 -15.30
N GLU A 99 11.86 10.81 -14.97
CA GLU A 99 11.89 9.57 -15.76
C GLU A 99 10.52 8.89 -15.74
N ALA A 100 9.87 8.78 -14.59
CA ALA A 100 8.53 8.21 -14.47
C ALA A 100 7.51 8.98 -15.33
N VAL A 101 7.52 10.32 -15.32
CA VAL A 101 6.64 11.15 -16.18
C VAL A 101 6.90 10.86 -17.65
N THR A 102 8.17 10.79 -18.07
CA THR A 102 8.55 10.46 -19.45
C THR A 102 8.02 9.07 -19.87
N LEU A 103 8.09 8.08 -18.98
CA LEU A 103 7.56 6.73 -19.23
C LEU A 103 6.03 6.73 -19.31
N ILE A 104 5.34 7.47 -18.44
CA ILE A 104 3.89 7.61 -18.43
C ILE A 104 3.41 8.19 -19.78
N GLU A 105 4.04 9.25 -20.25
CA GLU A 105 3.74 9.86 -21.56
C GLU A 105 4.07 8.91 -22.71
N LYS A 106 5.25 8.28 -22.68
CA LYS A 106 5.72 7.38 -23.74
C LYS A 106 4.82 6.15 -23.95
N TYR A 107 4.29 5.59 -22.86
CA TYR A 107 3.47 4.38 -22.90
C TYR A 107 1.96 4.65 -22.74
N ASP A 108 1.54 5.92 -22.78
CA ASP A 108 0.13 6.35 -22.66
C ASP A 108 -0.57 5.76 -21.42
N ILE A 109 0.07 5.92 -20.24
CA ILE A 109 -0.38 5.31 -19.00
C ILE A 109 -1.38 6.21 -18.27
N ASP A 110 -2.66 5.87 -18.30
CA ASP A 110 -3.73 6.63 -17.64
C ASP A 110 -3.80 6.46 -16.12
N LYS A 111 -3.49 5.24 -15.62
CA LYS A 111 -3.68 4.87 -14.21
C LYS A 111 -2.34 4.62 -13.55
N TYR A 112 -1.85 5.62 -12.89
CA TYR A 112 -0.56 5.55 -12.19
C TYR A 112 -0.57 6.24 -10.83
N GLN A 113 0.44 5.94 -10.03
CA GLN A 113 0.80 6.62 -8.80
C GLN A 113 2.31 6.70 -8.71
N LEU A 114 2.85 7.88 -8.35
CA LEU A 114 4.23 8.01 -7.91
C LEU A 114 4.29 7.67 -6.42
N ARG A 115 5.15 6.73 -6.05
CA ARG A 115 5.32 6.28 -4.67
C ARG A 115 6.75 6.57 -4.21
N PRO A 116 6.95 7.58 -3.37
CA PRO A 116 8.26 7.89 -2.80
C PRO A 116 8.75 6.72 -1.92
N LEU A 117 10.03 6.35 -2.11
CA LEU A 117 10.72 5.36 -1.29
C LEU A 117 11.81 6.04 -0.47
N TYR A 118 11.94 5.63 0.79
CA TYR A 118 13.03 6.05 1.66
C TYR A 118 14.25 5.15 1.47
N THR A 119 15.40 5.77 1.16
CA THR A 119 16.69 5.06 0.92
C THR A 119 17.77 5.40 1.94
N LYS A 120 17.43 6.03 3.07
CA LYS A 120 18.31 6.62 4.07
C LYS A 120 19.01 7.91 3.61
N ASP A 121 19.43 8.01 2.38
CA ASP A 121 20.19 9.15 1.85
C ASP A 121 19.32 10.24 1.23
N ASN A 122 18.03 9.96 0.97
CA ASN A 122 17.13 10.86 0.25
C ASN A 122 16.14 11.62 1.15
N ILE A 123 16.44 11.78 2.43
CA ILE A 123 15.54 12.47 3.37
C ILE A 123 15.20 13.90 2.95
N SER A 124 16.15 14.64 2.35
CA SER A 124 15.95 16.00 1.85
C SER A 124 14.94 16.05 0.69
N PHE A 125 15.00 15.07 -0.22
CA PHE A 125 14.02 14.91 -1.28
C PHE A 125 12.63 14.65 -0.70
N LEU A 126 12.51 13.71 0.24
CA LEU A 126 11.25 13.37 0.89
C LEU A 126 10.68 14.57 1.67
N ALA A 127 11.52 15.26 2.44
CA ALA A 127 11.09 16.42 3.23
C ALA A 127 10.50 17.53 2.35
N LYS A 128 11.10 17.77 1.19
CA LYS A 128 10.62 18.78 0.25
C LYS A 128 9.34 18.38 -0.50
N ASN A 129 9.15 17.09 -0.80
CA ASN A 129 8.12 16.65 -1.74
C ASN A 129 6.99 15.83 -1.10
N THR A 130 7.16 15.36 0.16
CA THR A 130 6.19 14.47 0.81
C THR A 130 5.78 14.91 2.21
N PHE A 131 6.57 15.77 2.88
CA PHE A 131 6.19 16.25 4.20
C PHE A 131 5.05 17.24 4.08
N LEU A 132 4.06 17.06 4.93
CA LEU A 132 2.86 17.89 4.94
C LEU A 132 3.17 19.30 5.44
N THR A 133 2.71 20.29 4.69
CA THR A 133 2.64 21.67 5.15
C THR A 133 1.32 21.91 5.89
N GLU A 134 1.20 23.06 6.57
CA GLU A 134 -0.05 23.47 7.18
C GLU A 134 -1.15 23.67 6.13
N GLU A 135 -0.79 24.19 4.96
CA GLU A 135 -1.70 24.39 3.83
C GLU A 135 -2.24 23.05 3.30
N ASP A 136 -1.38 22.02 3.15
CA ASP A 136 -1.79 20.69 2.74
C ASP A 136 -2.82 20.09 3.70
N ILE A 137 -2.58 20.26 5.01
CA ILE A 137 -3.47 19.75 6.06
C ILE A 137 -4.83 20.45 5.99
N LEU A 138 -4.84 21.77 5.90
CA LEU A 138 -6.05 22.58 5.90
C LEU A 138 -6.85 22.50 4.60
N SER A 139 -6.18 22.27 3.45
CA SER A 139 -6.84 22.07 2.15
C SER A 139 -7.57 20.73 2.06
N THR A 140 -7.24 19.76 2.92
CA THR A 140 -7.87 18.44 2.90
C THR A 140 -9.30 18.50 3.38
N LYS A 141 -10.26 18.19 2.50
CA LYS A 141 -11.67 18.04 2.88
C LYS A 141 -11.84 16.77 3.71
N ILE A 142 -12.13 16.94 4.99
CA ILE A 142 -12.32 15.85 5.92
C ILE A 142 -13.75 15.84 6.47
N SER A 143 -14.39 14.68 6.54
CA SER A 143 -15.69 14.52 7.16
C SER A 143 -15.57 14.31 8.67
N MET A 144 -16.62 14.67 9.44
CA MET A 144 -16.69 14.35 10.87
C MET A 144 -16.49 12.85 11.13
N LYS A 145 -17.05 12.00 10.27
CA LYS A 145 -16.86 10.54 10.34
C LYS A 145 -15.38 10.12 10.23
N ASP A 146 -14.62 10.80 9.38
CA ASP A 146 -13.19 10.51 9.22
C ASP A 146 -12.38 11.00 10.43
N ILE A 147 -12.74 12.15 11.02
CA ILE A 147 -12.15 12.63 12.26
C ILE A 147 -12.33 11.59 13.37
N PHE A 148 -13.57 11.12 13.61
CA PHE A 148 -13.83 10.07 14.60
C PHE A 148 -13.09 8.76 14.33
N ARG A 149 -12.95 8.36 13.06
CA ARG A 149 -12.18 7.17 12.70
C ARG A 149 -10.70 7.31 13.05
N LYS A 150 -10.09 8.47 12.77
CA LYS A 150 -8.68 8.74 13.06
C LYS A 150 -8.35 8.77 14.55
N HIS A 151 -9.36 8.94 15.43
CA HIS A 151 -9.19 8.76 16.86
C HIS A 151 -8.98 7.31 17.30
N ILE A 152 -9.44 6.35 16.51
CA ILE A 152 -9.55 4.95 16.93
C ILE A 152 -8.72 4.01 16.06
N ILE A 153 -8.65 4.27 14.75
CA ILE A 153 -8.03 3.38 13.77
C ILE A 153 -7.09 4.13 12.83
N ASN A 154 -6.12 3.40 12.30
CA ASN A 154 -5.37 3.84 11.14
C ASN A 154 -6.26 3.67 9.91
N LYS A 155 -6.79 4.77 9.38
CA LYS A 155 -7.74 4.78 8.27
C LYS A 155 -7.19 4.08 7.02
N ASP A 156 -5.88 4.19 6.81
CA ASP A 156 -5.22 3.71 5.59
C ASP A 156 -4.83 2.23 5.68
N ASN A 157 -4.63 1.69 6.90
CA ASN A 157 -4.20 0.31 7.12
C ASN A 157 -5.30 -0.59 7.70
N PHE A 158 -6.33 -0.03 8.33
CA PHE A 158 -7.36 -0.82 8.99
C PHE A 158 -8.07 -1.77 8.01
N GLY A 159 -8.07 -3.05 8.36
CA GLY A 159 -8.67 -4.11 7.54
C GLY A 159 -7.78 -4.62 6.40
N LYS A 160 -6.56 -4.08 6.22
CA LYS A 160 -5.62 -4.59 5.22
C LYS A 160 -4.80 -5.74 5.80
N LEU A 161 -4.62 -6.78 4.99
CA LEU A 161 -3.70 -7.89 5.24
C LEU A 161 -2.79 -8.06 4.03
N PHE A 162 -1.52 -8.30 4.29
CA PHE A 162 -0.49 -8.56 3.29
C PHE A 162 -0.08 -10.03 3.39
N ILE A 163 -0.11 -10.74 2.28
CA ILE A 163 0.25 -12.14 2.18
C ILE A 163 1.47 -12.23 1.27
N LEU A 164 2.57 -12.70 1.82
CA LEU A 164 3.80 -12.90 1.07
C LEU A 164 3.81 -14.25 0.33
N SER A 165 4.76 -14.42 -0.60
CA SER A 165 4.93 -15.62 -1.42
C SER A 165 5.11 -16.92 -0.60
N ASN A 166 5.73 -16.84 0.57
CA ASN A 166 5.89 -17.96 1.51
C ASN A 166 4.64 -18.27 2.34
N GLY A 167 3.57 -17.48 2.19
CA GLY A 167 2.31 -17.60 2.93
C GLY A 167 2.25 -16.81 4.23
N ASP A 168 3.30 -16.09 4.61
CA ASP A 168 3.32 -15.25 5.80
C ASP A 168 2.34 -14.09 5.68
N ILE A 169 1.63 -13.81 6.78
CA ILE A 169 0.59 -12.78 6.84
C ILE A 169 1.01 -11.66 7.79
N TYR A 170 0.81 -10.43 7.32
CA TYR A 170 1.09 -9.19 8.04
C TYR A 170 -0.12 -8.25 7.94
N ALA A 171 -0.36 -7.43 8.96
CA ALA A 171 -1.23 -6.25 8.83
C ALA A 171 -0.49 -5.05 8.23
N ASN A 172 0.83 -5.04 8.37
CA ASN A 172 1.78 -4.16 7.69
C ASN A 172 3.11 -4.89 7.58
N ILE A 173 3.74 -4.88 6.40
CA ILE A 173 5.01 -5.61 6.16
C ILE A 173 6.20 -5.09 6.97
N LEU A 174 6.10 -3.87 7.52
CA LEU A 174 7.10 -3.26 8.41
C LEU A 174 6.93 -3.66 9.88
N HIS A 175 5.87 -4.37 10.22
CA HIS A 175 5.58 -4.84 11.58
C HIS A 175 5.80 -6.35 11.69
N LYS A 176 5.50 -6.90 12.87
CA LYS A 176 5.66 -8.33 13.13
C LYS A 176 4.68 -9.17 12.32
N LYS A 177 5.16 -10.36 11.93
CA LYS A 177 4.32 -11.38 11.31
C LYS A 177 3.18 -11.79 12.25
N LEU A 178 1.96 -11.82 11.72
CA LEU A 178 0.78 -12.25 12.44
C LEU A 178 0.58 -13.77 12.44
N GLY A 179 0.95 -14.43 11.33
CA GLY A 179 0.82 -15.86 11.15
C GLY A 179 1.15 -16.28 9.72
N ASN A 180 0.65 -17.48 9.33
CA ASN A 180 0.84 -18.00 7.98
C ASN A 180 -0.48 -18.60 7.46
N ILE A 181 -0.79 -18.36 6.18
CA ILE A 181 -2.06 -18.79 5.54
C ILE A 181 -2.25 -20.31 5.54
N LYS A 182 -1.18 -21.08 5.68
CA LYS A 182 -1.22 -22.55 5.71
C LYS A 182 -1.56 -23.12 7.08
N THR A 183 -1.30 -22.39 8.16
CA THR A 183 -1.42 -22.88 9.53
C THR A 183 -2.45 -22.14 10.37
N ASP A 184 -2.74 -20.88 10.02
CA ASP A 184 -3.57 -20.00 10.83
C ASP A 184 -4.86 -19.63 10.10
N SER A 185 -5.97 -19.62 10.80
CA SER A 185 -7.22 -19.10 10.24
C SER A 185 -7.19 -17.56 10.16
N ILE A 186 -7.89 -16.99 9.17
CA ILE A 186 -8.01 -15.53 9.07
C ILE A 186 -8.62 -14.91 10.33
N TYR A 187 -9.53 -15.61 11.00
CA TYR A 187 -10.09 -15.16 12.28
C TYR A 187 -9.00 -14.98 13.35
N GLN A 188 -8.09 -15.94 13.49
CA GLN A 188 -6.98 -15.86 14.44
C GLN A 188 -6.03 -14.71 14.10
N ILE A 189 -5.74 -14.51 12.82
CA ILE A 189 -4.90 -13.39 12.32
C ILE A 189 -5.53 -12.04 12.68
N VAL A 190 -6.81 -11.86 12.37
CA VAL A 190 -7.56 -10.63 12.66
C VAL A 190 -7.62 -10.37 14.16
N LYS A 191 -7.93 -11.40 14.96
CA LYS A 191 -7.97 -11.30 16.43
C LYS A 191 -6.62 -10.85 16.98
N LYS A 192 -5.53 -11.46 16.51
CA LYS A 192 -4.17 -11.14 16.93
C LYS A 192 -3.81 -9.69 16.61
N GLU A 193 -4.13 -9.18 15.41
CA GLU A 193 -3.87 -7.78 15.06
C GLU A 193 -4.69 -6.81 15.93
N ILE A 194 -5.95 -7.11 16.21
CA ILE A 194 -6.79 -6.28 17.10
C ILE A 194 -6.22 -6.24 18.52
N GLU A 195 -5.69 -7.36 19.03
CA GLU A 195 -5.09 -7.45 20.35
C GLU A 195 -3.74 -6.72 20.45
N ILE A 196 -2.90 -6.82 19.43
CA ILE A 196 -1.59 -6.16 19.35
C ILE A 196 -1.74 -4.68 19.00
N GLY A 197 -2.55 -4.37 17.96
CA GLY A 197 -2.88 -3.04 17.51
C GLY A 197 -1.73 -2.23 16.87
N GLU A 198 -0.65 -2.89 16.46
CA GLU A 198 0.53 -2.21 15.91
C GLU A 198 0.27 -1.53 14.57
N SER A 199 -0.60 -2.10 13.72
CA SER A 199 -0.85 -1.57 12.38
C SER A 199 -2.22 -0.90 12.26
N TRP A 200 -3.26 -1.63 12.59
CA TRP A 200 -4.64 -1.16 12.39
C TRP A 200 -5.08 -0.10 13.39
N LEU A 201 -4.49 -0.11 14.60
CA LEU A 201 -4.80 0.84 15.66
C LEU A 201 -3.70 1.91 15.84
N ARG A 202 -2.74 1.98 14.91
CA ARG A 202 -1.69 2.99 14.94
C ARG A 202 -2.25 4.36 14.55
N ILE A 203 -2.40 5.23 15.50
CA ILE A 203 -2.93 6.59 15.35
C ILE A 203 -1.89 7.63 15.80
N ARG A 204 -2.17 8.92 15.56
CA ARG A 204 -1.26 10.03 15.94
C ARG A 204 -1.42 10.42 17.43
N ASN A 205 -1.23 9.44 18.33
CA ASN A 205 -1.37 9.62 19.79
C ASN A 205 -0.04 9.76 20.53
N GLN A 206 1.07 9.89 19.81
CA GLN A 206 2.41 10.09 20.37
C GLN A 206 2.94 11.49 20.04
N LYS A 207 3.88 12.00 20.87
CA LYS A 207 4.54 13.29 20.61
C LYS A 207 5.30 13.27 19.28
N PRO A 208 5.30 14.41 18.52
CA PRO A 208 4.65 15.69 18.85
C PRO A 208 3.17 15.75 18.47
N CYS A 209 2.61 14.73 17.78
CA CYS A 209 1.29 14.80 17.19
C CYS A 209 0.16 14.84 18.22
N CYS A 210 0.31 14.20 19.40
CA CYS A 210 -0.74 14.19 20.42
C CYS A 210 -1.05 15.58 21.01
N ASP A 211 -0.10 16.51 20.91
CA ASP A 211 -0.24 17.88 21.40
C ASP A 211 -0.54 18.86 20.24
N CYS A 212 -0.71 18.37 19.01
CA CYS A 212 -0.91 19.17 17.81
C CYS A 212 -2.40 19.47 17.57
N LEU A 213 -2.72 20.72 17.22
CA LEU A 213 -4.08 21.13 16.86
C LEU A 213 -4.66 20.36 15.67
N TYR A 214 -3.79 19.87 14.79
CA TYR A 214 -4.15 19.15 13.56
C TYR A 214 -4.19 17.64 13.73
N GLN A 215 -4.00 17.10 14.93
CA GLN A 215 -3.84 15.67 15.22
C GLN A 215 -4.81 14.77 14.43
N TYR A 216 -6.10 15.11 14.44
CA TYR A 216 -7.15 14.30 13.83
C TYR A 216 -7.57 14.77 12.44
N ILE A 217 -7.06 15.92 12.01
CA ILE A 217 -7.21 16.40 10.64
C ILE A 217 -6.14 15.78 9.75
N CYS A 218 -4.92 15.64 10.26
CA CYS A 218 -3.82 14.99 9.55
C CYS A 218 -4.18 13.58 9.05
N PRO A 219 -3.57 13.11 7.95
CA PRO A 219 -3.62 11.71 7.55
C PRO A 219 -3.17 10.78 8.68
N SER A 220 -3.64 9.53 8.67
CA SER A 220 -3.13 8.50 9.57
C SER A 220 -1.62 8.32 9.39
N PRO A 221 -0.87 7.84 10.43
CA PRO A 221 0.55 7.55 10.28
C PRO A 221 0.79 6.60 9.11
N SER A 222 1.71 6.97 8.22
CA SER A 222 2.03 6.25 6.99
C SER A 222 3.17 5.24 7.20
N ASP A 223 3.41 4.39 6.19
CA ASP A 223 4.57 3.49 6.19
C ASP A 223 5.88 4.28 6.09
N LEU A 224 5.84 5.47 5.46
CA LEU A 224 7.00 6.36 5.38
C LEU A 224 7.41 6.88 6.78
N ASP A 225 6.43 7.22 7.66
CA ASP A 225 6.70 7.55 9.07
C ASP A 225 7.45 6.41 9.78
N LEU A 226 7.08 5.15 9.50
CA LEU A 226 7.76 3.98 10.07
C LEU A 226 9.17 3.79 9.53
N MET A 227 9.35 3.88 8.22
CA MET A 227 10.65 3.66 7.58
C MET A 227 11.68 4.72 7.98
N ILE A 228 11.25 5.98 8.10
CA ILE A 228 12.12 7.08 8.55
C ILE A 228 12.35 7.03 10.06
N GLY A 229 11.43 6.42 10.82
CA GLY A 229 11.49 6.39 12.28
C GLY A 229 11.05 7.71 12.93
N GLN A 230 10.30 8.54 12.21
CA GLN A 230 9.71 9.78 12.70
C GLN A 230 8.20 9.65 12.79
N LEU A 231 7.63 10.14 13.90
CA LEU A 231 6.18 10.05 14.14
C LEU A 231 5.37 11.14 13.41
N ASN A 232 6.06 12.12 12.83
CA ASN A 232 5.47 13.22 12.08
C ASN A 232 6.33 13.56 10.86
N LEU A 233 5.75 13.45 9.69
CA LEU A 233 6.33 13.91 8.44
C LEU A 233 5.62 15.20 8.01
N CYS A 234 5.88 16.30 8.73
CA CYS A 234 5.31 17.62 8.45
C CYS A 234 6.29 18.72 8.81
N THR A 235 6.05 19.90 8.23
CA THR A 235 6.79 21.15 8.49
C THR A 235 6.07 22.06 9.50
N VAL A 236 4.96 21.58 10.08
CA VAL A 236 4.19 22.33 11.07
C VAL A 236 4.99 22.45 12.36
N ASN A 237 5.36 23.68 12.71
CA ASN A 237 5.99 23.96 13.99
C ASN A 237 4.94 23.93 15.09
N ASN A 238 4.96 22.93 15.93
CA ASN A 238 4.24 22.95 17.19
C ASN A 238 4.91 24.00 18.10
N LYS A 239 4.33 25.20 18.08
CA LYS A 239 4.66 26.23 19.09
C LYS A 239 3.94 25.91 20.37
#